data_84557fbb2439d1c3ee0202fc14633fde
#
_entry.id   84557fbb2439d1c3ee0202fc14633fde
#
_cell.length_a   1.000
_cell.length_b   1.000
_cell.length_c   1.000
_cell.angle_alpha   90.00
_cell.angle_beta   90.00
_cell.angle_gamma   90.00
#
_symmetry.space_group_name_H-M   'P 1'
#
loop_
_entity.id
_entity.type
_entity.pdbx_description
1 polymer ?
#
loop_
_entity_poly.entity_id
_entity_poly.type
_entity_poly.pdbx_seq_one_letter_code
_entity_poly.pdbx_strand_id
1 'polypeptide(L)'
;MRHLHPRLPHRLTGFTLVEMLTVLAVLGVLAAVSYPSYATHLHRAHRADAQAALMDAAFFMQRHYAAHHRYDTGDASAPLVGLPAPLNQSPRQGTAHYLISVTQADAGSYTLSATPVSHGPMAPDTCGSLTLNQHHARGITGTTVSVAQCWR
;
A
#
# COMPACT_ATOMS: atom_id res chain seq x y z
N MET A 1 -65.11 19.74 31.59
CA MET A 1 -65.06 18.38 31.02
C MET A 1 -63.65 18.13 30.45
N ARG A 2 -62.80 17.31 31.12
CA ARG A 2 -61.45 16.99 30.67
C ARG A 2 -61.51 15.68 29.92
N HIS A 3 -61.24 15.69 28.60
CA HIS A 3 -61.13 14.50 27.80
C HIS A 3 -59.79 13.80 28.09
N LEU A 4 -59.84 12.70 28.81
CA LEU A 4 -58.73 11.79 28.98
C LEU A 4 -58.58 11.00 27.68
N HIS A 5 -57.48 11.22 26.92
CA HIS A 5 -57.09 10.36 25.81
C HIS A 5 -56.45 9.09 26.39
N PRO A 6 -56.92 7.89 26.05
CA PRO A 6 -56.29 6.67 26.46
C PRO A 6 -54.96 6.51 25.71
N ARG A 7 -53.83 6.45 26.44
CA ARG A 7 -52.54 6.07 25.88
C ARG A 7 -52.57 4.58 25.61
N LEU A 8 -52.53 4.20 24.32
CA LEU A 8 -52.36 2.81 23.90
C LEU A 8 -50.95 2.32 24.37
N PRO A 9 -50.89 1.16 25.06
CA PRO A 9 -49.60 0.60 25.45
C PRO A 9 -48.86 0.13 24.22
N HIS A 10 -47.69 0.75 23.91
CA HIS A 10 -46.76 0.22 22.93
C HIS A 10 -46.25 -1.10 23.47
N ARG A 11 -46.65 -2.21 22.83
CA ARG A 11 -46.05 -3.53 23.10
C ARG A 11 -44.61 -3.51 22.57
N LEU A 12 -43.66 -3.48 23.49
CA LEU A 12 -42.25 -3.73 23.16
C LEU A 12 -42.13 -5.23 22.85
N THR A 13 -42.12 -5.56 21.56
CA THR A 13 -41.83 -6.94 21.11
C THR A 13 -40.31 -7.11 21.17
N GLY A 14 -39.83 -7.92 22.10
CA GLY A 14 -38.42 -8.34 22.18
C GLY A 14 -38.07 -9.28 21.03
N PHE A 15 -36.82 -9.24 20.57
CA PHE A 15 -36.29 -10.18 19.57
C PHE A 15 -36.29 -11.61 20.10
N THR A 16 -36.62 -12.58 19.25
CA THR A 16 -36.52 -13.97 19.60
C THR A 16 -35.07 -14.48 19.49
N LEU A 17 -34.71 -15.49 20.25
CA LEU A 17 -33.39 -16.12 20.21
C LEU A 17 -33.07 -16.66 18.79
N VAL A 18 -34.07 -17.23 18.12
CA VAL A 18 -33.96 -17.76 16.74
C VAL A 18 -33.67 -16.63 15.73
N GLU A 19 -34.32 -15.47 15.90
CA GLU A 19 -34.09 -14.32 15.03
C GLU A 19 -32.64 -13.81 15.17
N MET A 20 -32.10 -13.74 16.40
CA MET A 20 -30.70 -13.39 16.62
C MET A 20 -29.73 -14.41 16.00
N LEU A 21 -30.03 -15.72 16.12
CA LEU A 21 -29.22 -16.77 15.51
C LEU A 21 -29.23 -16.70 13.98
N THR A 22 -30.38 -16.42 13.35
CA THR A 22 -30.45 -16.27 11.90
C THR A 22 -29.69 -15.05 11.40
N VAL A 23 -29.77 -13.92 12.11
CA VAL A 23 -29.01 -12.71 11.78
C VAL A 23 -27.50 -12.99 11.87
N LEU A 24 -27.03 -13.63 12.95
CA LEU A 24 -25.62 -13.97 13.10
C LEU A 24 -25.14 -14.95 12.03
N ALA A 25 -25.96 -15.92 11.64
CA ALA A 25 -25.63 -16.84 10.55
C ALA A 25 -25.46 -16.12 9.21
N VAL A 26 -26.39 -15.21 8.87
CA VAL A 26 -26.33 -14.42 7.63
C VAL A 26 -25.11 -13.48 7.64
N LEU A 27 -24.85 -12.79 8.76
CA LEU A 27 -23.66 -11.94 8.89
C LEU A 27 -22.36 -12.73 8.75
N GLY A 28 -22.29 -13.95 9.32
CA GLY A 28 -21.14 -14.84 9.19
C GLY A 28 -20.86 -15.22 7.73
N VAL A 29 -21.89 -15.57 6.96
CA VAL A 29 -21.75 -15.89 5.53
C VAL A 29 -21.29 -14.66 4.73
N LEU A 30 -21.89 -13.49 4.96
CA LEU A 30 -21.50 -12.25 4.28
C LEU A 30 -20.05 -11.86 4.60
N ALA A 31 -19.63 -11.97 5.86
CA ALA A 31 -18.26 -11.69 6.29
C ALA A 31 -17.25 -12.62 5.61
N ALA A 32 -17.55 -13.92 5.51
CA ALA A 32 -16.68 -14.91 4.89
C ALA A 32 -16.39 -14.62 3.40
N VAL A 33 -17.38 -14.10 2.67
CA VAL A 33 -17.21 -13.73 1.24
C VAL A 33 -16.50 -12.38 1.08
N SER A 34 -16.75 -11.42 1.97
CA SER A 34 -16.24 -10.05 1.85
C SER A 34 -14.76 -9.93 2.24
N TYR A 35 -14.28 -10.73 3.19
CA TYR A 35 -12.93 -10.62 3.74
C TYR A 35 -11.80 -10.80 2.70
N PRO A 36 -11.78 -11.86 1.86
CA PRO A 36 -10.68 -12.05 0.89
C PRO A 36 -10.65 -10.97 -0.19
N SER A 37 -11.81 -10.45 -0.59
CA SER A 37 -11.90 -9.35 -1.55
C SER A 37 -11.30 -8.06 -0.98
N TYR A 38 -11.58 -7.74 0.29
CA TYR A 38 -11.06 -6.57 0.98
C TYR A 38 -9.52 -6.62 1.12
N ALA A 39 -8.95 -7.75 1.52
CA ALA A 39 -7.50 -7.91 1.65
C ALA A 39 -6.77 -7.67 0.32
N THR A 40 -7.30 -8.22 -0.78
CA THR A 40 -6.74 -8.01 -2.12
C THR A 40 -6.79 -6.53 -2.53
N HIS A 41 -7.87 -5.84 -2.19
CA HIS A 41 -8.02 -4.41 -2.49
C HIS A 41 -7.01 -3.57 -1.72
N LEU A 42 -6.78 -3.89 -0.44
CA LEU A 42 -5.81 -3.22 0.41
C LEU A 42 -4.36 -3.40 -0.09
N HIS A 43 -3.98 -4.60 -0.52
CA HIS A 43 -2.67 -4.84 -1.13
C HIS A 43 -2.46 -4.00 -2.40
N ARG A 44 -3.49 -3.84 -3.25
CA ARG A 44 -3.42 -2.98 -4.44
C ARG A 44 -3.23 -1.51 -4.06
N ALA A 45 -3.94 -1.03 -3.04
CA ALA A 45 -3.79 0.34 -2.54
C ALA A 45 -2.35 0.60 -2.03
N HIS A 46 -1.81 -0.29 -1.21
CA HIS A 46 -0.43 -0.16 -0.73
C HIS A 46 0.61 -0.20 -1.86
N ARG A 47 0.40 -1.01 -2.91
CA ARG A 47 1.26 -0.99 -4.10
C ARG A 47 1.16 0.34 -4.85
N ALA A 48 -0.04 0.89 -5.01
CA ALA A 48 -0.23 2.20 -5.65
C ALA A 48 0.49 3.32 -4.88
N ASP A 49 0.43 3.31 -3.55
CA ASP A 49 1.19 4.25 -2.70
C ASP A 49 2.71 4.10 -2.90
N ALA A 50 3.21 2.85 -2.97
CA ALA A 50 4.63 2.59 -3.22
C ALA A 50 5.08 3.03 -4.62
N GLN A 51 4.23 2.86 -5.64
CA GLN A 51 4.48 3.35 -7.00
C GLN A 51 4.57 4.88 -7.03
N ALA A 52 3.67 5.57 -6.34
CA ALA A 52 3.73 7.03 -6.20
C ALA A 52 5.02 7.47 -5.50
N ALA A 53 5.43 6.78 -4.43
CA ALA A 53 6.68 7.06 -3.72
C ALA A 53 7.91 6.83 -4.61
N LEU A 54 7.93 5.79 -5.46
CA LEU A 54 9.00 5.56 -6.45
C LEU A 54 9.08 6.70 -7.49
N MET A 55 7.94 7.23 -7.95
CA MET A 55 7.92 8.36 -8.87
C MET A 55 8.48 9.64 -8.21
N ASP A 56 8.13 9.90 -6.95
CA ASP A 56 8.69 11.03 -6.21
C ASP A 56 10.20 10.90 -5.98
N ALA A 57 10.67 9.67 -5.68
CA ALA A 57 12.09 9.38 -5.60
C ALA A 57 12.81 9.55 -6.96
N ALA A 58 12.14 9.19 -8.07
CA ALA A 58 12.67 9.44 -9.41
C ALA A 58 12.84 10.94 -9.70
N PHE A 59 11.85 11.78 -9.31
CA PHE A 59 12.01 13.24 -9.40
C PHE A 59 13.15 13.77 -8.52
N PHE A 60 13.39 13.19 -7.36
CA PHE A 60 14.55 13.53 -6.55
C PHE A 60 15.86 13.20 -7.28
N MET A 61 15.98 12.01 -7.89
CA MET A 61 17.15 11.62 -8.67
C MET A 61 17.38 12.49 -9.87
N GLN A 62 16.33 12.93 -10.57
CA GLN A 62 16.44 13.89 -11.69
C GLN A 62 16.96 15.25 -11.23
N ARG A 63 16.51 15.76 -10.06
CA ARG A 63 17.05 17.01 -9.49
C ARG A 63 18.52 16.85 -9.07
N HIS A 64 18.88 15.68 -8.53
CA HIS A 64 20.28 15.35 -8.21
C HIS A 64 21.15 15.42 -9.47
N TYR A 65 20.69 14.77 -10.55
CA TYR A 65 21.38 14.82 -11.83
C TYR A 65 21.52 16.24 -12.40
N ALA A 66 20.49 17.07 -12.31
CA ALA A 66 20.54 18.46 -12.78
C ALA A 66 21.60 19.30 -12.04
N ALA A 67 21.87 18.98 -10.77
CA ALA A 67 22.87 19.67 -9.96
C ALA A 67 24.30 19.12 -10.14
N HIS A 68 24.44 17.80 -10.35
CA HIS A 68 25.73 17.12 -10.29
C HIS A 68 26.16 16.48 -11.64
N HIS A 69 25.27 16.47 -12.66
CA HIS A 69 25.42 15.83 -13.98
C HIS A 69 25.70 14.31 -13.89
N ARG A 70 25.29 13.69 -12.76
CA ARG A 70 25.40 12.26 -12.52
C ARG A 70 24.39 11.80 -11.48
N TYR A 71 24.04 10.48 -11.48
CA TYR A 71 23.11 9.92 -10.53
C TYR A 71 23.78 9.29 -9.30
N ASP A 72 25.07 8.99 -9.38
CA ASP A 72 25.86 8.48 -8.24
C ASP A 72 26.53 9.61 -7.46
N THR A 73 27.34 9.26 -6.46
CA THR A 73 28.10 10.23 -5.65
C THR A 73 29.42 10.66 -6.29
N GLY A 74 29.81 10.04 -7.41
CA GLY A 74 31.09 10.30 -8.06
C GLY A 74 32.26 9.53 -7.48
N ASP A 75 32.07 8.83 -6.38
CA ASP A 75 33.05 7.98 -5.70
C ASP A 75 32.51 6.56 -5.65
N ALA A 76 33.19 5.61 -6.30
CA ALA A 76 32.77 4.22 -6.35
C ALA A 76 32.83 3.51 -4.97
N SER A 77 33.57 4.07 -4.02
CA SER A 77 33.63 3.59 -2.64
C SER A 77 32.62 4.24 -1.72
N ALA A 78 31.96 5.31 -2.16
CA ALA A 78 30.95 5.98 -1.35
C ALA A 78 29.62 5.23 -1.39
N PRO A 79 28.77 5.36 -0.36
CA PRO A 79 27.43 4.80 -0.36
C PRO A 79 26.59 5.44 -1.48
N LEU A 80 25.59 4.69 -1.96
CA LEU A 80 24.62 5.19 -2.94
C LEU A 80 23.89 6.44 -2.42
N VAL A 81 23.40 7.27 -3.34
CA VAL A 81 22.64 8.47 -3.02
C VAL A 81 21.45 8.11 -2.10
N GLY A 82 21.47 8.64 -0.89
CA GLY A 82 20.41 8.42 0.09
C GLY A 82 19.17 9.24 -0.23
N LEU A 83 18.00 8.61 -0.16
CA LEU A 83 16.74 9.34 -0.26
C LEU A 83 16.44 10.00 1.10
N PRO A 84 16.15 11.32 1.14
CA PRO A 84 15.79 11.98 2.39
C PRO A 84 14.39 11.56 2.84
N ALA A 85 14.14 11.57 4.15
CA ALA A 85 12.79 11.42 4.66
C ALA A 85 11.90 12.61 4.17
N PRO A 86 10.65 12.37 3.81
CA PRO A 86 9.88 11.12 3.86
C PRO A 86 9.89 10.33 2.54
N LEU A 87 10.86 10.57 1.61
CA LEU A 87 10.92 9.88 0.31
C LEU A 87 11.43 8.44 0.40
N ASN A 88 11.99 8.06 1.54
CA ASN A 88 12.59 6.75 1.78
C ASN A 88 11.61 5.68 2.26
N GLN A 89 10.30 5.98 2.29
CA GLN A 89 9.28 5.02 2.73
C GLN A 89 7.91 5.27 2.07
N SER A 90 7.06 4.24 2.11
CA SER A 90 5.64 4.33 1.74
C SER A 90 4.78 3.56 2.75
N PRO A 91 3.68 4.16 3.27
CA PRO A 91 3.28 5.55 3.08
C PRO A 91 4.29 6.55 3.67
N ARG A 92 4.23 7.81 3.24
CA ARG A 92 5.16 8.85 3.70
C ARG A 92 5.05 9.18 5.19
N GLN A 93 3.89 8.92 5.78
CA GLN A 93 3.60 9.12 7.21
C GLN A 93 3.05 7.82 7.81
N GLY A 94 3.36 7.60 9.09
CA GLY A 94 2.93 6.41 9.80
C GLY A 94 3.86 5.22 9.59
N THR A 95 3.32 4.02 9.79
CA THR A 95 4.09 2.77 9.66
C THR A 95 4.40 2.47 8.19
N ALA A 96 5.67 2.31 7.87
CA ALA A 96 6.11 1.96 6.53
C ALA A 96 5.62 0.56 6.13
N HIS A 97 5.07 0.43 4.93
CA HIS A 97 4.76 -0.85 4.30
C HIS A 97 5.84 -1.23 3.27
N TYR A 98 6.47 -0.22 2.68
CA TYR A 98 7.61 -0.35 1.77
C TYR A 98 8.72 0.62 2.17
N LEU A 99 9.97 0.16 2.04
CA LEU A 99 11.16 1.01 2.11
C LEU A 99 11.59 1.34 0.68
N ILE A 100 11.82 2.64 0.43
CA ILE A 100 12.25 3.15 -0.88
C ILE A 100 13.74 3.44 -0.81
N SER A 101 14.51 2.90 -1.74
CA SER A 101 15.95 3.11 -1.80
C SER A 101 16.47 3.12 -3.23
N VAL A 102 17.64 3.73 -3.42
CA VAL A 102 18.45 3.57 -4.62
C VAL A 102 19.21 2.25 -4.46
N THR A 103 19.04 1.30 -5.37
CA THR A 103 19.72 -0.01 -5.32
C THR A 103 20.93 -0.07 -6.24
N GLN A 104 20.93 0.74 -7.28
CA GLN A 104 22.04 0.91 -8.22
C GLN A 104 22.08 2.36 -8.69
N ALA A 105 23.27 2.94 -8.83
CA ALA A 105 23.47 4.22 -9.49
C ALA A 105 24.88 4.27 -10.10
N ASP A 106 24.97 4.87 -11.28
CA ASP A 106 26.19 5.28 -11.93
C ASP A 106 26.04 6.70 -12.51
N ALA A 107 27.00 7.15 -13.31
CA ALA A 107 26.93 8.51 -13.87
C ALA A 107 25.68 8.76 -14.71
N GLY A 108 25.20 7.76 -15.46
CA GLY A 108 24.10 7.91 -16.43
C GLY A 108 22.84 7.13 -16.10
N SER A 109 22.84 6.28 -15.09
CA SER A 109 21.69 5.41 -14.78
C SER A 109 21.46 5.25 -13.28
N TYR A 110 20.23 4.87 -12.92
CA TYR A 110 19.88 4.46 -11.58
C TYR A 110 18.76 3.40 -11.58
N THR A 111 18.66 2.68 -10.50
CA THR A 111 17.52 1.81 -10.19
C THR A 111 17.03 2.11 -8.78
N LEU A 112 15.75 2.46 -8.68
CA LEU A 112 15.01 2.59 -7.42
C LEU A 112 14.29 1.30 -7.10
N SER A 113 14.17 0.99 -5.83
CA SER A 113 13.39 -0.16 -5.34
C SER A 113 12.46 0.26 -4.20
N ALA A 114 11.22 -0.21 -4.26
CA ALA A 114 10.29 -0.23 -3.14
C ALA A 114 10.23 -1.66 -2.61
N THR A 115 10.89 -1.91 -1.48
CA THR A 115 11.00 -3.23 -0.88
C THR A 115 9.99 -3.38 0.26
N PRO A 116 9.13 -4.42 0.27
CA PRO A 116 8.21 -4.69 1.36
C PRO A 116 8.94 -4.80 2.69
N VAL A 117 8.40 -4.18 3.74
CA VAL A 117 8.96 -4.30 5.10
C VAL A 117 8.77 -5.73 5.58
N SER A 118 9.85 -6.35 6.07
CA SER A 118 9.80 -7.65 6.72
C SER A 118 8.80 -7.64 7.87
N HIS A 119 7.93 -8.64 7.95
CA HIS A 119 6.85 -8.72 8.94
C HIS A 119 5.74 -7.65 8.81
N GLY A 120 5.76 -6.81 7.75
CA GLY A 120 4.69 -5.88 7.42
C GLY A 120 3.54 -6.55 6.65
N PRO A 121 2.42 -5.82 6.44
CA PRO A 121 1.25 -6.36 5.74
C PRO A 121 1.55 -6.73 4.28
N MET A 122 2.63 -6.18 3.70
CA MET A 122 3.06 -6.45 2.33
C MET A 122 4.18 -7.49 2.22
N ALA A 123 4.67 -8.05 3.35
CA ALA A 123 5.70 -9.09 3.34
C ALA A 123 5.34 -10.33 2.49
N PRO A 124 4.07 -10.83 2.50
CA PRO A 124 3.66 -11.97 1.67
C PRO A 124 3.26 -11.59 0.23
N ASP A 125 3.47 -10.33 -0.21
CA ASP A 125 3.06 -9.91 -1.54
C ASP A 125 3.87 -10.63 -2.63
N THR A 126 3.18 -11.31 -3.54
CA THR A 126 3.78 -12.06 -4.64
C THR A 126 4.54 -11.20 -5.64
N CYS A 127 4.28 -9.88 -5.68
CA CYS A 127 5.02 -8.93 -6.50
C CYS A 127 6.46 -8.71 -6.01
N GLY A 128 6.73 -8.97 -4.72
CA GLY A 128 8.02 -8.67 -4.12
C GLY A 128 8.31 -7.18 -4.14
N SER A 129 9.57 -6.81 -4.40
CA SER A 129 9.96 -5.41 -4.55
C SER A 129 9.54 -4.87 -5.91
N LEU A 130 9.02 -3.62 -5.94
CA LEU A 130 8.76 -2.88 -7.18
C LEU A 130 10.01 -2.09 -7.55
N THR A 131 10.40 -2.08 -8.82
CA THR A 131 11.59 -1.34 -9.28
C THR A 131 11.25 -0.34 -10.38
N LEU A 132 12.00 0.76 -10.42
CA LEU A 132 11.86 1.83 -11.40
C LEU A 132 13.25 2.36 -11.78
N ASN A 133 13.55 2.49 -13.07
CA ASN A 133 14.82 3.04 -13.53
C ASN A 133 14.67 4.47 -14.13
N GLN A 134 15.78 5.06 -14.60
CA GLN A 134 15.85 6.39 -15.20
C GLN A 134 14.98 6.57 -16.46
N HIS A 135 14.64 5.49 -17.16
CA HIS A 135 13.75 5.49 -18.32
C HIS A 135 12.29 5.20 -17.93
N HIS A 136 11.97 5.23 -16.65
CA HIS A 136 10.66 4.84 -16.12
C HIS A 136 10.27 3.37 -16.45
N ALA A 137 11.25 2.52 -16.77
CA ALA A 137 11.00 1.10 -16.94
C ALA A 137 10.67 0.48 -15.58
N ARG A 138 9.53 -0.20 -15.54
CA ARG A 138 8.94 -0.81 -14.35
C ARG A 138 9.37 -2.25 -14.25
N GLY A 139 9.70 -2.71 -13.05
CA GLY A 139 10.08 -4.09 -12.78
C GLY A 139 9.51 -4.58 -11.46
N ILE A 140 9.69 -5.87 -11.21
CA ILE A 140 9.36 -6.54 -9.95
C ILE A 140 10.44 -7.60 -9.65
N THR A 141 10.56 -7.98 -8.38
CA THR A 141 11.42 -9.11 -7.99
C THR A 141 10.63 -10.41 -7.86
N GLY A 142 9.31 -10.36 -7.81
CA GLY A 142 8.45 -11.54 -7.80
C GLY A 142 8.55 -12.31 -9.12
N THR A 143 8.53 -13.65 -9.04
CA THR A 143 8.73 -14.54 -10.19
C THR A 143 7.44 -15.22 -10.67
N THR A 144 6.37 -15.16 -9.87
CA THR A 144 5.11 -15.87 -10.13
C THR A 144 4.03 -15.03 -10.79
N VAL A 145 4.25 -13.72 -10.92
CA VAL A 145 3.29 -12.74 -11.44
C VAL A 145 3.96 -11.84 -12.48
N SER A 146 3.16 -11.20 -13.33
CA SER A 146 3.68 -10.27 -14.33
C SER A 146 3.83 -8.84 -13.78
N VAL A 147 4.76 -8.07 -14.37
CA VAL A 147 4.93 -6.63 -14.06
C VAL A 147 3.60 -5.89 -14.24
N ALA A 148 2.86 -6.17 -15.31
CA ALA A 148 1.58 -5.50 -15.60
C ALA A 148 0.50 -5.75 -14.53
N GLN A 149 0.54 -6.89 -13.82
CA GLN A 149 -0.38 -7.16 -12.70
C GLN A 149 -0.01 -6.39 -11.44
N CYS A 150 1.28 -6.14 -11.23
CA CYS A 150 1.79 -5.48 -10.04
C CYS A 150 1.79 -3.95 -10.13
N TRP A 151 1.85 -3.41 -11.35
CA TRP A 151 1.92 -1.98 -11.64
C TRP A 151 0.59 -1.40 -12.19
N ARG A 152 -0.52 -1.92 -11.69
CA ARG A 152 -1.87 -1.42 -12.03
C ARG A 152 -2.30 -0.34 -11.07
#